data_41341e7b8e24f7a92e756669b81fe12b
#
_entry.id   41341e7b8e24f7a92e756669b81fe12b
#
_cell.length_a   1.000
_cell.length_b   1.000
_cell.length_c   1.000
_cell.angle_alpha   90.00
_cell.angle_beta   90.00
_cell.angle_gamma   90.00
#
_symmetry.space_group_name_H-M   'P 1'
#
loop_
_entity.id
_entity.type
_entity.pdbx_description
1 polymer ?
#
loop_
_entity_poly.entity_id
_entity_poly.type
_entity_poly.pdbx_seq_one_letter_code
_entity_poly.pdbx_strand_id
1 'polypeptide(L)' 'MINMESKFKSFDELPLMLSVPEAAEVLGISAVSLYKLIRDDNSFPVVVMGRRKSVPKEQLKSWIETNSKR' A
#
# COMPACT_ATOMS: atom_id res chain seq x y z
N MET A 1 -7.00 8.51 10.84
CA MET A 1 -6.17 9.61 11.21
C MET A 1 -4.72 9.30 10.94
N ILE A 2 -3.93 10.30 10.90
CA ILE A 2 -2.54 10.14 10.55
C ILE A 2 -1.78 9.44 11.64
N ASN A 3 -1.01 8.48 11.24
CA ASN A 3 -0.15 7.79 12.16
C ASN A 3 1.09 8.64 12.39
N MET A 4 1.20 9.20 13.57
CA MET A 4 2.29 10.08 13.89
C MET A 4 3.64 9.39 13.89
N GLU A 5 3.62 8.07 13.89
CA GLU A 5 4.86 7.33 13.93
C GLU A 5 5.29 6.81 12.59
N SER A 6 4.56 7.15 11.56
CA SER A 6 4.95 6.78 10.22
C SER A 6 6.25 7.51 9.86
N LYS A 7 7.16 6.79 9.25
CA LYS A 7 8.42 7.40 8.84
C LYS A 7 8.26 8.20 7.55
N PHE A 8 7.10 8.15 6.92
CA PHE A 8 6.87 8.89 5.69
C PHE A 8 5.92 10.03 5.97
N LYS A 9 6.33 11.23 5.60
CA LYS A 9 5.53 12.42 5.83
C LYS A 9 4.70 12.81 4.64
N SER A 10 5.06 12.37 3.46
CA SER A 10 4.32 12.68 2.26
C SER A 10 4.51 11.57 1.27
N PHE A 11 3.63 11.55 0.28
CA PHE A 11 3.72 10.54 -0.77
C PHE A 11 5.07 10.61 -1.49
N ASP A 12 5.59 11.81 -1.67
CA ASP A 12 6.83 11.96 -2.43
C ASP A 12 8.03 11.37 -1.71
N GLU A 13 7.93 11.19 -0.41
CA GLU A 13 9.03 10.59 0.35
C GLU A 13 9.04 9.07 0.28
N LEU A 14 7.99 8.48 -0.28
CA LEU A 14 7.90 7.03 -0.35
C LEU A 14 8.84 6.51 -1.42
N PRO A 15 9.45 5.34 -1.18
CA PRO A 15 10.22 4.70 -2.24
C PRO A 15 9.28 4.24 -3.35
N LEU A 16 9.86 4.01 -4.52
CA LEU A 16 9.10 3.61 -5.69
C LEU A 16 8.33 2.31 -5.45
N MET A 17 8.95 1.38 -4.73
CA MET A 17 8.33 0.11 -4.39
C MET A 17 8.24 0.01 -2.88
N LEU A 18 7.07 -0.30 -2.40
CA LEU A 18 6.82 -0.41 -0.96
C LEU A 18 6.73 -1.87 -0.57
N SER A 19 7.23 -2.20 0.62
CA SER A 19 6.92 -3.49 1.19
C SER A 19 5.44 -3.51 1.61
N VAL A 20 4.90 -4.70 1.84
CA VAL A 20 3.51 -4.78 2.30
C VAL A 20 3.32 -4.03 3.62
N PRO A 21 4.20 -4.20 4.62
CA PRO A 21 4.03 -3.40 5.84
C PRO A 21 4.10 -1.89 5.60
N GLU A 22 4.97 -1.45 4.70
CA GLU A 22 5.05 -0.03 4.39
C GLU A 22 3.78 0.47 3.73
N ALA A 23 3.24 -0.30 2.80
CA ALA A 23 2.00 0.07 2.14
C ALA A 23 0.84 0.09 3.13
N ALA A 24 0.82 -0.86 4.06
CA ALA A 24 -0.22 -0.88 5.09
C ALA A 24 -0.14 0.38 5.95
N GLU A 25 1.07 0.81 6.27
CA GLU A 25 1.25 2.03 7.05
C GLU A 25 0.71 3.24 6.29
N VAL A 26 0.97 3.31 4.99
CA VAL A 26 0.45 4.38 4.17
C VAL A 26 -1.08 4.38 4.17
N LEU A 27 -1.66 3.20 4.11
CA LEU A 27 -3.11 3.07 4.06
C LEU A 27 -3.77 3.18 5.42
N GLY A 28 -2.98 3.12 6.49
CA GLY A 28 -3.55 3.21 7.83
C GLY A 28 -4.20 1.93 8.31
N ILE A 29 -3.79 0.79 7.79
CA ILE A 29 -4.33 -0.50 8.20
C ILE A 29 -3.18 -1.40 8.64
N SER A 30 -3.53 -2.53 9.25
CA SER A 30 -2.51 -3.47 9.67
C SER A 30 -1.98 -4.23 8.47
N ALA A 31 -0.75 -4.76 8.59
CA ALA A 31 -0.19 -5.58 7.53
C ALA A 31 -1.04 -6.82 7.28
N VAL A 32 -1.61 -7.39 8.35
CA VAL A 32 -2.48 -8.56 8.19
C VAL A 32 -3.68 -8.21 7.34
N SER A 33 -4.29 -7.06 7.59
CA SER A 33 -5.42 -6.62 6.79
C SER A 33 -5.03 -6.43 5.33
N LEU A 34 -3.83 -5.88 5.10
CA LEU A 34 -3.40 -5.67 3.73
C LEU A 34 -3.12 -6.99 3.01
N TYR A 35 -2.54 -7.97 3.72
CA TYR A 35 -2.34 -9.27 3.10
C TYR A 35 -3.68 -9.90 2.69
N LYS A 36 -4.70 -9.74 3.52
CA LYS A 36 -6.02 -10.23 3.18
C LYS A 36 -6.58 -9.52 1.96
N LEU A 37 -6.40 -8.21 1.90
CA LEU A 37 -6.87 -7.44 0.76
C LEU A 37 -6.18 -7.88 -0.53
N ILE A 38 -4.88 -8.08 -0.48
CA ILE A 38 -4.13 -8.52 -1.65
C ILE A 38 -4.63 -9.89 -2.11
N ARG A 39 -4.92 -10.77 -1.16
CA ARG A 39 -5.40 -12.11 -1.52
C ARG A 39 -6.79 -12.06 -2.13
N ASP A 40 -7.65 -11.20 -1.62
CA ASP A 40 -9.06 -11.24 -1.96
C ASP A 40 -9.44 -10.27 -3.09
N ASP A 41 -8.62 -9.28 -3.36
CA ASP A 41 -8.95 -8.25 -4.36
C ASP A 41 -7.87 -8.22 -5.42
N ASN A 42 -8.19 -8.79 -6.58
CA ASN A 42 -7.23 -8.88 -7.67
C ASN A 42 -6.87 -7.52 -8.26
N SER A 43 -7.65 -6.50 -7.98
CA SER A 43 -7.36 -5.19 -8.51
C SER A 43 -6.31 -4.44 -7.73
N PHE A 44 -5.97 -4.92 -6.53
CA PHE A 44 -4.97 -4.23 -5.73
C PHE A 44 -3.59 -4.40 -6.36
N PRO A 45 -2.84 -3.30 -6.54
CA PRO A 45 -1.54 -3.37 -7.23
C PRO A 45 -0.50 -4.05 -6.36
N VAL A 46 0.07 -5.10 -6.89
CA VAL A 46 1.14 -5.82 -6.19
C VAL A 46 2.02 -6.48 -7.24
N VAL A 47 3.32 -6.44 -7.00
CA VAL A 47 4.30 -7.14 -7.83
C VAL A 47 4.88 -8.26 -7.00
N VAL A 48 4.81 -9.47 -7.51
CA VAL A 48 5.34 -10.63 -6.83
C VAL A 48 6.72 -10.94 -7.39
N MET A 49 7.72 -10.92 -6.51
CA MET A 49 9.09 -11.21 -6.90
C MET A 49 9.58 -12.35 -6.02
N GLY A 50 9.51 -13.56 -6.57
CA GLY A 50 9.83 -14.72 -5.78
C GLY A 50 8.86 -14.86 -4.63
N ARG A 51 9.38 -14.79 -3.42
CA ARG A 51 8.53 -14.89 -2.23
C ARG A 51 8.10 -13.55 -1.70
N ARG A 52 8.56 -12.47 -2.32
CA ARG A 52 8.26 -11.14 -1.83
C ARG A 52 7.15 -10.52 -2.63
N LYS A 53 6.34 -9.75 -1.95
CA LYS A 53 5.33 -8.94 -2.58
C LYS A 53 5.68 -7.49 -2.34
N SER A 54 5.62 -6.69 -3.38
CA SER A 54 5.91 -5.26 -3.30
C SER A 54 4.77 -4.50 -3.92
N VAL A 55 4.53 -3.31 -3.40
CA VAL A 55 3.43 -2.47 -3.86
C VAL A 55 4.04 -1.26 -4.55
N PRO A 56 3.84 -1.12 -5.88
CA PRO A 56 4.36 0.06 -6.57
C PRO A 56 3.56 1.30 -6.16
N LYS A 57 4.28 2.33 -5.73
CA LYS A 57 3.59 3.46 -5.11
C LYS A 57 2.70 4.22 -6.09
N GLU A 58 3.13 4.36 -7.34
CA GLU A 58 2.31 5.09 -8.30
C GLU A 58 1.00 4.37 -8.57
N GLN A 59 1.06 3.06 -8.68
CA GLN A 59 -0.15 2.30 -8.90
C GLN A 59 -1.01 2.22 -7.66
N LEU A 60 -0.37 2.25 -6.48
CA LEU A 60 -1.13 2.34 -5.25
C LEU A 60 -1.92 3.65 -5.21
N LYS A 61 -1.30 4.74 -5.62
CA LYS A 61 -1.98 6.02 -5.66
C LYS A 61 -3.19 5.95 -6.59
N SER A 62 -3.01 5.37 -7.76
CA SER A 62 -4.12 5.25 -8.71
C SER A 62 -5.23 4.37 -8.15
N TRP A 63 -4.86 3.28 -7.48
CA TRP A 63 -5.86 2.40 -6.89
C TRP A 63 -6.67 3.13 -5.83
N ILE A 64 -5.99 3.91 -5.00
CA ILE A 64 -6.68 4.69 -3.98
C ILE A 64 -7.67 5.66 -4.63
N GLU A 65 -7.24 6.34 -5.66
CA GLU A 65 -8.10 7.31 -6.34
C GLU A 65 -9.30 6.63 -6.98
N THR A 66 -9.08 5.48 -7.58
CA THR A 66 -10.15 4.73 -8.22
C THR A 66 -11.16 4.22 -7.23
N ASN A 67 -10.71 3.84 -6.04
CA ASN A 67 -11.56 3.23 -5.04
C ASN A 67 -12.06 4.20 -3.99
N SER A 68 -11.76 5.47 -4.14
CA SER A 68 -12.28 6.49 -3.23
C SER A 68 -13.67 6.87 -3.66
N LYS A 69 -14.63 6.52 -2.86
CA LYS A 69 -16.01 6.82 -3.16
C LYS A 69 -16.49 7.94 -2.30
N ARG A 70 -17.36 8.71 -2.85
CA ARG A 70 -17.84 9.77 -1.97
C ARG A 70 -19.10 10.15 -2.19
#